data_94627c6071dd56ba5d891f89aa6beeb2
#
_entry.id   94627c6071dd56ba5d891f89aa6beeb2
#
_cell.length_a   1.000
_cell.length_b   1.000
_cell.length_c   1.000
_cell.angle_alpha   90.00
_cell.angle_beta   90.00
_cell.angle_gamma   90.00
#
_symmetry.space_group_name_H-M   'P 1'
#
loop_
_entity.id
_entity.type
_entity.pdbx_description
1 polymer ?
#
loop_
_entity_poly.entity_id
_entity_poly.type
_entity_poly.pdbx_seq_one_letter_code
_entity_poly.pdbx_strand_id
1 'polypeptide(L)'
;SLLSPGVRVARGAVVRDSIVMFDTYIGARAVVDRSIIAKDCVIGNGARVGDGDDMRPNSTEPERLSAGITLVGKRAFVPWGATIGRNCRIDPGVTEADFHGQRMVASGETVVHAG
;
A
#
# COMPACT_ATOMS: atom_id res chain seq x y z
N SER A 1 1.25 9.44 12.50
CA SER A 1 1.58 8.11 11.98
C SER A 1 2.46 7.35 12.95
N LEU A 2 2.36 6.05 12.94
CA LEU A 2 3.16 5.17 13.77
C LEU A 2 4.16 4.43 12.90
N LEU A 3 5.46 4.66 13.13
CA LEU A 3 6.52 4.01 12.38
C LEU A 3 7.30 3.09 13.32
N SER A 4 7.34 1.80 12.99
CA SER A 4 8.07 0.81 13.77
C SER A 4 9.59 0.91 13.53
N PRO A 5 10.41 0.30 14.40
CA PRO A 5 11.86 0.27 14.19
C PRO A 5 12.25 -0.27 12.83
N GLY A 6 13.34 0.28 12.27
CA GLY A 6 13.87 -0.16 10.98
C GLY A 6 13.14 0.40 9.76
N VAL A 7 12.06 1.16 9.95
CA VAL A 7 11.37 1.80 8.84
C VAL A 7 12.25 2.91 8.28
N ARG A 8 12.41 2.92 6.96
CA ARG A 8 13.16 3.95 6.26
C ARG A 8 12.24 4.72 5.34
N VAL A 9 12.24 6.04 5.46
CA VAL A 9 11.42 6.93 4.65
C VAL A 9 12.35 7.79 3.81
N ALA A 10 12.31 7.63 2.51
CA ALA A 10 13.21 8.32 1.61
C ALA A 10 12.79 9.78 1.40
N ARG A 11 13.66 10.54 0.71
CA ARG A 11 13.45 11.97 0.51
C ARG A 11 12.13 12.27 -0.18
N GLY A 12 11.41 13.23 0.37
CA GLY A 12 10.17 13.71 -0.22
C GLY A 12 8.96 12.81 -0.04
N ALA A 13 9.13 11.68 0.64
CA ALA A 13 8.01 10.81 0.94
C ALA A 13 7.12 11.41 2.03
N VAL A 14 5.83 11.12 1.95
CA VAL A 14 4.84 11.60 2.93
C VAL A 14 4.10 10.38 3.48
N VAL A 15 4.02 10.30 4.81
CA VAL A 15 3.27 9.24 5.49
C VAL A 15 2.26 9.94 6.40
N ARG A 16 0.98 9.75 6.14
CA ARG A 16 -0.10 10.40 6.89
C ARG A 16 -1.06 9.37 7.45
N ASP A 17 -1.43 9.54 8.73
CA ASP A 17 -2.49 8.76 9.37
C ASP A 17 -2.34 7.26 9.12
N SER A 18 -1.12 6.76 9.17
CA SER A 18 -0.79 5.39 8.76
C SER A 18 0.03 4.68 9.82
N ILE A 19 0.03 3.36 9.74
CA ILE A 19 0.89 2.50 10.55
C ILE A 19 1.84 1.79 9.58
N VAL A 20 3.14 1.94 9.80
CA VAL A 20 4.17 1.30 8.99
C VAL A 20 5.01 0.42 9.90
N MET A 21 5.02 -0.87 9.62
CA MET A 21 5.64 -1.85 10.49
C MET A 21 7.10 -2.10 10.14
N PHE A 22 7.76 -2.92 10.93
CA PHE A 22 9.21 -3.12 10.96
C PHE A 22 9.85 -3.23 9.58
N ASP A 23 10.99 -2.55 9.40
CA ASP A 23 11.90 -2.75 8.27
C ASP A 23 11.30 -2.46 6.89
N THR A 24 10.18 -1.74 6.83
CA THR A 24 9.59 -1.34 5.56
C THR A 24 10.32 -0.13 4.99
N TYR A 25 10.48 -0.11 3.68
CA TYR A 25 11.09 1.01 2.97
C TYR A 25 10.03 1.79 2.20
N ILE A 26 9.96 3.09 2.44
CA ILE A 26 9.07 4.00 1.71
C ILE A 26 9.94 4.79 0.74
N GLY A 27 9.71 4.60 -0.54
CA GLY A 27 10.53 5.20 -1.60
C GLY A 27 10.42 6.72 -1.69
N ALA A 28 11.35 7.32 -2.44
CA ALA A 28 11.38 8.76 -2.62
C ALA A 28 10.08 9.27 -3.23
N ARG A 29 9.54 10.33 -2.67
CA ARG A 29 8.31 10.99 -3.14
C ARG A 29 7.07 10.09 -3.13
N ALA A 30 7.12 8.95 -2.46
CA ALA A 30 5.93 8.13 -2.27
C ALA A 30 4.98 8.80 -1.27
N VAL A 31 3.70 8.52 -1.39
CA VAL A 31 2.69 9.03 -0.46
C VAL A 31 1.93 7.83 0.11
N VAL A 32 1.93 7.71 1.43
CA VAL A 32 1.19 6.68 2.14
C VAL A 32 0.17 7.39 3.02
N ASP A 33 -1.11 7.15 2.77
CA ASP A 33 -2.18 7.84 3.46
C ASP A 33 -3.24 6.85 3.95
N ARG A 34 -3.58 6.93 5.22
CA ARG A 34 -4.59 6.07 5.86
C ARG A 34 -4.40 4.60 5.48
N SER A 35 -3.20 4.12 5.68
CA SER A 35 -2.85 2.75 5.28
C SER A 35 -2.14 2.03 6.40
N ILE A 36 -2.21 0.72 6.38
CA ILE A 36 -1.43 -0.14 7.26
C ILE A 36 -0.50 -0.93 6.37
N ILE A 37 0.80 -0.69 6.54
CA ILE A 37 1.86 -1.35 5.77
C ILE A 37 2.52 -2.35 6.71
N ALA A 38 2.43 -3.62 6.39
CA ALA A 38 3.04 -4.67 7.21
C ALA A 38 4.57 -4.67 7.09
N LYS A 39 5.23 -5.57 7.78
CA LYS A 39 6.70 -5.58 7.84
C LYS A 39 7.34 -5.98 6.52
N ASP A 40 8.57 -5.54 6.35
CA ASP A 40 9.44 -5.94 5.22
C ASP A 40 8.84 -5.62 3.85
N CYS A 41 8.04 -4.57 3.76
CA CYS A 41 7.50 -4.12 2.50
C CYS A 41 8.42 -3.13 1.82
N VAL A 42 8.26 -3.01 0.51
CA VAL A 42 8.90 -1.95 -0.28
C VAL A 42 7.83 -1.19 -1.01
N ILE A 43 7.74 0.11 -0.73
CA ILE A 43 6.85 1.00 -1.46
C ILE A 43 7.72 1.77 -2.45
N GLY A 44 7.52 1.56 -3.74
CA GLY A 44 8.37 2.12 -4.78
C GLY A 44 8.35 3.63 -4.84
N ASN A 45 9.37 4.20 -5.48
CA ASN A 45 9.47 5.65 -5.62
C ASN A 45 8.24 6.20 -6.34
N GLY A 46 7.69 7.30 -5.81
CA GLY A 46 6.54 7.96 -6.41
C GLY A 46 5.22 7.21 -6.32
N ALA A 47 5.20 6.06 -5.65
CA ALA A 47 3.96 5.31 -5.48
C ALA A 47 3.02 6.03 -4.52
N ARG A 48 1.72 5.86 -4.72
CA ARG A 48 0.70 6.42 -3.83
C ARG A 48 -0.14 5.28 -3.29
N VAL A 49 -0.21 5.15 -1.98
CA VAL A 49 -0.96 4.10 -1.30
C VAL A 49 -2.05 4.76 -0.47
N GLY A 50 -3.30 4.37 -0.72
CA GLY A 50 -4.45 4.99 -0.08
C GLY A 50 -4.84 6.31 -0.74
N ASP A 51 -4.83 6.35 -2.07
CA ASP A 51 -5.05 7.58 -2.83
C ASP A 51 -6.51 7.79 -3.19
N GLY A 52 -6.91 9.06 -3.28
CA GLY A 52 -8.20 9.44 -3.83
C GLY A 52 -9.35 9.48 -2.83
N ASP A 53 -10.53 9.74 -3.34
CA ASP A 53 -11.75 9.94 -2.55
C ASP A 53 -12.78 8.84 -2.73
N ASP A 54 -12.50 7.85 -3.57
CA ASP A 54 -13.42 6.75 -3.81
C ASP A 54 -13.35 5.78 -2.64
N MET A 55 -14.39 5.74 -1.85
CA MET A 55 -14.48 4.93 -0.63
C MET A 55 -15.21 3.61 -0.84
N ARG A 56 -15.29 3.14 -2.07
CA ARG A 56 -15.90 1.85 -2.37
C ARG A 56 -15.32 0.76 -1.50
N PRO A 57 -16.14 -0.03 -0.81
CA PRO A 57 -15.63 -1.12 0.03
C PRO A 57 -14.87 -2.16 -0.78
N ASN A 58 -13.98 -2.88 -0.12
CA ASN A 58 -13.23 -3.94 -0.77
C ASN A 58 -14.18 -5.04 -1.26
N SER A 59 -13.98 -5.47 -2.49
CA SER A 59 -14.88 -6.44 -3.13
C SER A 59 -14.83 -7.83 -2.49
N THR A 60 -13.71 -8.19 -1.85
CA THR A 60 -13.55 -9.49 -1.21
C THR A 60 -13.80 -9.44 0.29
N GLU A 61 -13.64 -8.27 0.92
CA GLU A 61 -13.85 -8.10 2.37
C GLU A 61 -14.60 -6.80 2.66
N PRO A 62 -15.83 -6.66 2.17
CA PRO A 62 -16.54 -5.38 2.27
C PRO A 62 -16.85 -4.95 3.69
N GLU A 63 -16.96 -5.90 4.63
CA GLU A 63 -17.23 -5.57 6.02
C GLU A 63 -16.00 -5.10 6.77
N ARG A 64 -14.80 -5.54 6.36
CA ARG A 64 -13.56 -5.22 7.06
C ARG A 64 -12.83 -4.05 6.45
N LEU A 65 -12.97 -3.85 5.15
CA LEU A 65 -12.30 -2.78 4.42
C LEU A 65 -13.33 -1.85 3.80
N SER A 66 -13.84 -0.94 4.60
CA SER A 66 -14.85 0.02 4.16
C SER A 66 -14.64 1.41 4.73
N ALA A 67 -13.64 1.61 5.59
CA ALA A 67 -13.39 2.89 6.25
C ALA A 67 -12.35 3.76 5.52
N GLY A 68 -11.90 3.34 4.36
CA GLY A 68 -10.93 4.09 3.57
C GLY A 68 -9.48 3.68 3.83
N ILE A 69 -9.25 2.64 4.62
CA ILE A 69 -7.91 2.16 4.96
C ILE A 69 -7.47 1.10 3.96
N THR A 70 -6.26 1.25 3.42
CA THR A 70 -5.66 0.25 2.54
C THR A 70 -4.65 -0.57 3.32
N LEU A 71 -4.65 -1.88 3.09
CA LEU A 71 -3.75 -2.82 3.76
C LEU A 71 -2.72 -3.34 2.77
N VAL A 72 -1.44 -3.31 3.17
CA VAL A 72 -0.35 -3.91 2.39
C VAL A 72 0.25 -5.01 3.24
N GLY A 73 0.14 -6.24 2.76
CA GLY A 73 0.58 -7.42 3.49
C GLY A 73 2.10 -7.52 3.57
N LYS A 74 2.61 -8.31 4.51
CA LYS A 74 4.05 -8.43 4.76
C LYS A 74 4.81 -8.86 3.52
N ARG A 75 6.00 -8.33 3.37
CA ARG A 75 6.92 -8.63 2.27
C ARG A 75 6.36 -8.35 0.88
N ALA A 76 5.35 -7.48 0.80
CA ALA A 76 4.81 -7.07 -0.48
C ALA A 76 5.66 -5.98 -1.11
N PHE A 77 5.65 -5.92 -2.42
CA PHE A 77 6.35 -4.91 -3.19
C PHE A 77 5.32 -4.10 -3.99
N VAL A 78 5.30 -2.78 -3.78
CA VAL A 78 4.46 -1.88 -4.56
C VAL A 78 5.36 -1.18 -5.58
N PRO A 79 5.09 -1.34 -6.88
CA PRO A 79 5.97 -0.79 -7.93
C PRO A 79 6.07 0.73 -7.88
N TRP A 80 7.17 1.26 -8.42
CA TRP A 80 7.32 2.69 -8.56
C TRP A 80 6.16 3.27 -9.40
N GLY A 81 5.71 4.45 -9.00
CA GLY A 81 4.64 5.15 -9.71
C GLY A 81 3.26 4.51 -9.63
N ALA A 82 3.10 3.43 -8.88
CA ALA A 82 1.79 2.81 -8.73
C ALA A 82 0.86 3.70 -7.90
N THR A 83 -0.42 3.71 -8.24
CA THR A 83 -1.44 4.42 -7.47
C THR A 83 -2.45 3.40 -6.97
N ILE A 84 -2.55 3.27 -5.66
CA ILE A 84 -3.44 2.32 -5.01
C ILE A 84 -4.49 3.11 -4.26
N GLY A 85 -5.76 2.84 -4.53
CA GLY A 85 -6.87 3.59 -3.96
C GLY A 85 -7.18 3.23 -2.52
N ARG A 86 -8.39 3.56 -2.09
CA ARG A 86 -8.87 3.30 -0.73
C ARG A 86 -9.45 1.90 -0.62
N ASN A 87 -9.44 1.33 0.57
CA ASN A 87 -10.04 0.02 0.86
C ASN A 87 -9.45 -1.09 -0.01
N CYS A 88 -8.20 -0.94 -0.43
CA CYS A 88 -7.50 -1.95 -1.21
C CYS A 88 -6.80 -2.93 -0.29
N ARG A 89 -6.55 -4.12 -0.80
CA ARG A 89 -5.76 -5.12 -0.10
C ARG A 89 -4.67 -5.62 -1.05
N ILE A 90 -3.43 -5.43 -0.63
CA ILE A 90 -2.27 -5.97 -1.35
C ILE A 90 -1.79 -7.16 -0.53
N ASP A 91 -1.90 -8.36 -1.07
CA ASP A 91 -1.64 -9.57 -0.30
C ASP A 91 -0.16 -9.75 0.05
N PRO A 92 0.13 -10.51 1.11
CA PRO A 92 1.52 -10.77 1.49
C PRO A 92 2.31 -11.38 0.33
N GLY A 93 3.56 -10.97 0.20
CA GLY A 93 4.47 -11.52 -0.81
C GLY A 93 4.22 -11.05 -2.24
N VAL A 94 3.26 -10.17 -2.47
CA VAL A 94 2.99 -9.62 -3.81
C VAL A 94 4.27 -9.05 -4.41
N THR A 95 4.51 -9.36 -5.67
CA THR A 95 5.66 -8.88 -6.44
C THR A 95 5.20 -7.93 -7.54
N GLU A 96 6.16 -7.32 -8.21
CA GLU A 96 5.83 -6.44 -9.34
C GLU A 96 5.03 -7.21 -10.41
N ALA A 97 5.36 -8.48 -10.66
CA ALA A 97 4.67 -9.29 -11.66
C ALA A 97 3.18 -9.44 -11.34
N ASP A 98 2.82 -9.44 -10.07
CA ASP A 98 1.41 -9.60 -9.67
C ASP A 98 0.55 -8.40 -10.01
N PHE A 99 1.15 -7.29 -10.37
CA PHE A 99 0.42 -6.11 -10.85
C PHE A 99 0.14 -6.17 -12.35
N HIS A 100 0.70 -7.14 -13.07
CA HIS A 100 0.45 -7.38 -14.50
C HIS A 100 0.67 -6.12 -15.35
N GLY A 101 1.70 -5.33 -15.02
CA GLY A 101 1.99 -4.10 -15.74
C GLY A 101 1.06 -2.93 -15.41
N GLN A 102 0.09 -3.14 -14.54
CA GLN A 102 -0.82 -2.07 -14.14
C GLN A 102 -0.16 -1.15 -13.10
N ARG A 103 -0.39 0.15 -13.23
CA ARG A 103 0.07 1.13 -12.26
C ARG A 103 -1.08 1.72 -11.46
N MET A 104 -2.30 1.32 -11.74
CA MET A 104 -3.49 1.80 -11.05
C MET A 104 -4.26 0.64 -10.45
N VAL A 105 -4.49 0.69 -9.15
CA VAL A 105 -5.35 -0.25 -8.45
C VAL A 105 -6.53 0.57 -7.91
N ALA A 106 -7.69 0.36 -8.50
CA ALA A 106 -8.88 1.13 -8.12
C ALA A 106 -9.30 0.83 -6.70
N SER A 107 -9.95 1.79 -6.05
CA SER A 107 -10.46 1.60 -4.69
C SER A 107 -11.29 0.33 -4.61
N GLY A 108 -11.13 -0.39 -3.52
CA GLY A 108 -11.88 -1.62 -3.25
C GLY A 108 -11.30 -2.87 -3.89
N GLU A 109 -10.21 -2.77 -4.63
CA GLU A 109 -9.62 -3.95 -5.28
C GLU A 109 -8.57 -4.64 -4.43
N THR A 110 -8.29 -5.89 -4.77
CA THR A 110 -7.29 -6.71 -4.12
C THR A 110 -6.26 -7.17 -5.15
N VAL A 111 -4.98 -7.05 -4.80
CA VAL A 111 -3.90 -7.62 -5.61
C VAL A 111 -3.43 -8.88 -4.89
N VAL A 112 -3.53 -10.02 -5.56
CA VAL A 112 -3.14 -11.30 -4.97
C VAL A 112 -1.77 -11.73 -5.47
N HIS A 113 -1.05 -12.48 -4.64
CA HIS A 113 0.23 -13.05 -5.02
C HIS A 113 -0.01 -14.39 -5.72
N ALA A 114 0.47 -14.47 -6.95
CA ALA A 114 0.22 -15.65 -7.79
C ALA A 114 1.16 -16.83 -7.46
N GLY A 115 2.20 -16.57 -6.72
CA GLY A 115 3.23 -17.53 -6.47
C GLY A 115 3.06 -18.51 -5.43
#